data_eede23df666c3788e65073bc7127369c
#
_entry.id   eede23df666c3788e65073bc7127369c
#
_cell.length_a   1.000
_cell.length_b   1.000
_cell.length_c   1.000
_cell.angle_alpha   90.00
_cell.angle_beta   90.00
_cell.angle_gamma   90.00
#
_symmetry.space_group_name_H-M   'P 1'
#
loop_
_entity.id
_entity.type
_entity.pdbx_description
1 polymer ?
#
loop_
_entity_poly.entity_id
_entity_poly.type
_entity_poly.pdbx_seq_one_letter_code
_entity_poly.pdbx_strand_id
1 'polypeptide(L)'
;LDSFSDESRKILKTGEDLAPQTLDPDSDTLLILTPLKNSAKHLAKYFELIDKLKYPRHKISLAILVSDSTDNTLQQVVKAKKKYQERGPKEKRFGRFEIYRQDFFYTLPRNDRHLYKNQFDRRSLMARARNYLWTRALENEQWVLWIDGDLVEYAPSLVNDMIAFDKDVLVANCVVLKTYGTYKGKKIVYDLNSWQETPESMEMLKKLKEDDFLVEGDGTPFTTHRKHLNGFGKDDIIVPLDGVGGTFTLIKSHVHRSGVGFPAWLYEHQVETEGFAKLAKAHGFGVFGLPNHHVRHESE
;
A
#
# COMPACT_ATOMS: atom_id res chain seq x y z
N LEU A 1 -2.95 6.39 -37.48
CA LEU A 1 -1.88 7.03 -36.67
C LEU A 1 -1.12 8.13 -37.44
N ASP A 2 -1.47 8.36 -38.73
CA ASP A 2 -0.76 9.35 -39.60
C ASP A 2 -1.43 10.73 -39.69
N SER A 3 -2.33 11.06 -38.77
CA SER A 3 -3.09 12.33 -38.81
C SER A 3 -2.61 13.41 -37.83
N PHE A 4 -1.55 13.15 -37.06
CA PHE A 4 -1.01 14.16 -36.13
C PHE A 4 0.10 14.98 -36.79
N SER A 5 0.01 16.32 -36.69
CA SER A 5 1.07 17.23 -37.15
C SER A 5 2.37 16.96 -36.40
N ASP A 6 3.52 17.31 -37.04
CA ASP A 6 4.84 17.18 -36.39
C ASP A 6 4.95 18.01 -35.08
N GLU A 7 4.18 19.08 -34.94
CA GLU A 7 4.09 19.84 -33.67
C GLU A 7 3.35 19.04 -32.59
N SER A 8 2.27 18.31 -32.96
CA SER A 8 1.55 17.44 -32.01
C SER A 8 2.39 16.25 -31.55
N ARG A 9 3.25 15.74 -32.42
CA ARG A 9 4.21 14.65 -32.05
C ARG A 9 5.29 15.14 -31.10
N LYS A 10 5.69 16.40 -31.14
CA LYS A 10 6.63 17.01 -30.17
C LYS A 10 6.03 17.21 -28.78
N ILE A 11 4.71 17.26 -28.66
CA ILE A 11 4.00 17.40 -27.39
C ILE A 11 3.77 16.02 -26.72
N LEU A 12 3.67 14.96 -27.51
CA LEU A 12 3.62 13.60 -26.99
C LEU A 12 5.04 13.11 -26.66
N LYS A 13 5.59 13.62 -25.59
CA LYS A 13 6.81 13.02 -25.01
C LYS A 13 6.48 11.61 -24.58
N THR A 14 7.12 10.66 -25.23
CA THR A 14 7.14 9.27 -24.75
C THR A 14 7.85 9.22 -23.40
N GLY A 15 7.47 8.30 -22.51
CA GLY A 15 8.03 8.21 -21.15
C GLY A 15 9.55 8.10 -21.05
N GLU A 16 10.26 7.92 -22.16
CA GLU A 16 11.72 7.96 -22.26
C GLU A 16 12.33 9.35 -22.13
N ASP A 17 11.56 10.43 -22.36
CA ASP A 17 12.02 11.82 -22.23
C ASP A 17 11.91 12.37 -20.80
N LEU A 18 11.33 11.63 -19.87
CA LEU A 18 11.42 11.88 -18.45
C LEU A 18 12.75 11.26 -17.96
N ALA A 19 13.88 11.93 -18.28
CA ALA A 19 15.15 11.61 -17.63
C ALA A 19 14.87 11.49 -16.12
N PRO A 20 15.38 10.44 -15.44
CA PRO A 20 15.27 10.37 -14.00
C PRO A 20 15.82 11.68 -13.46
N GLN A 21 14.94 12.48 -12.86
CA GLN A 21 15.39 13.67 -12.14
C GLN A 21 16.38 13.12 -11.12
N THR A 22 17.62 13.62 -11.20
CA THR A 22 18.63 13.34 -10.19
C THR A 22 17.98 13.63 -8.85
N LEU A 23 17.68 12.56 -8.11
CA LEU A 23 17.06 12.66 -6.79
C LEU A 23 18.00 13.52 -5.96
N ASP A 24 17.61 14.75 -5.70
CA ASP A 24 18.25 15.55 -4.67
C ASP A 24 17.83 14.95 -3.33
N PRO A 25 18.76 14.32 -2.59
CA PRO A 25 18.43 13.72 -1.30
C PRO A 25 17.81 14.73 -0.34
N ASP A 26 18.04 16.03 -0.57
CA ASP A 26 17.41 17.10 0.18
C ASP A 26 15.99 17.45 -0.30
N SER A 27 15.54 17.01 -1.47
CA SER A 27 14.22 17.30 -2.03
C SER A 27 13.17 16.23 -1.81
N ASP A 28 13.54 15.00 -1.44
CA ASP A 28 12.60 13.89 -1.29
C ASP A 28 11.52 14.19 -0.24
N THR A 29 10.29 14.36 -0.70
CA THR A 29 9.12 14.54 0.15
C THR A 29 8.25 13.28 0.10
N LEU A 30 7.68 12.93 1.25
CA LEU A 30 6.95 11.70 1.48
C LEU A 30 5.50 11.99 1.87
N LEU A 31 4.55 11.44 1.13
CA LEU A 31 3.16 11.41 1.53
C LEU A 31 2.83 10.06 2.19
N ILE A 32 2.47 10.07 3.47
CA ILE A 32 1.97 8.88 4.16
C ILE A 32 0.44 8.88 4.08
N LEU A 33 -0.12 7.79 3.56
CA LEU A 33 -1.55 7.57 3.39
C LEU A 33 -2.03 6.42 4.27
N THR A 34 -3.05 6.69 5.10
CA THR A 34 -3.62 5.68 6.00
C THR A 34 -5.16 5.75 6.00
N PRO A 35 -5.85 4.78 5.37
CA PRO A 35 -7.28 4.62 5.54
C PRO A 35 -7.58 3.93 6.88
N LEU A 36 -8.53 4.47 7.65
CA LEU A 36 -8.91 3.97 8.96
C LEU A 36 -10.42 3.71 9.05
N LYS A 37 -10.77 2.56 9.66
CA LYS A 37 -12.12 2.23 10.08
C LYS A 37 -12.09 1.55 11.45
N ASN A 38 -12.76 2.11 12.44
CA ASN A 38 -12.83 1.57 13.81
C ASN A 38 -11.44 1.20 14.37
N SER A 39 -10.49 2.14 14.27
CA SER A 39 -9.07 1.93 14.57
C SER A 39 -8.60 2.62 15.84
N ALA A 40 -9.51 3.11 16.69
CA ALA A 40 -9.18 3.91 17.87
C ALA A 40 -8.15 3.24 18.78
N LYS A 41 -8.22 1.92 18.97
CA LYS A 41 -7.29 1.15 19.80
C LYS A 41 -5.86 1.09 19.27
N HIS A 42 -5.66 1.29 17.97
CA HIS A 42 -4.37 1.19 17.31
C HIS A 42 -3.64 2.54 17.21
N LEU A 43 -4.37 3.66 17.30
CA LEU A 43 -3.83 5.00 16.99
C LEU A 43 -2.64 5.41 17.87
N ALA A 44 -2.65 5.05 19.14
CA ALA A 44 -1.52 5.36 20.03
C ALA A 44 -0.21 4.74 19.52
N LYS A 45 -0.28 3.45 19.10
CA LYS A 45 0.86 2.72 18.53
C LYS A 45 1.24 3.22 17.16
N TYR A 46 0.26 3.49 16.31
CA TYR A 46 0.47 4.08 14.99
C TYR A 46 1.28 5.37 15.06
N PHE A 47 0.87 6.33 15.88
CA PHE A 47 1.59 7.60 16.03
C PHE A 47 2.95 7.43 16.70
N GLU A 48 3.10 6.49 17.64
CA GLU A 48 4.42 6.14 18.21
C GLU A 48 5.39 5.68 17.14
N LEU A 49 4.94 4.82 16.22
CA LEU A 49 5.77 4.30 15.13
C LEU A 49 6.12 5.38 14.10
N ILE A 50 5.16 6.24 13.72
CA ILE A 50 5.42 7.39 12.85
C ILE A 50 6.43 8.35 13.51
N ASP A 51 6.36 8.53 14.84
CA ASP A 51 7.30 9.38 15.57
C ASP A 51 8.74 8.83 15.58
N LYS A 52 8.90 7.52 15.46
CA LYS A 52 10.21 6.85 15.44
C LYS A 52 10.86 6.81 14.06
N LEU A 53 10.15 7.16 12.98
CA LEU A 53 10.72 7.18 11.65
C LEU A 53 11.96 8.10 11.61
N LYS A 54 13.06 7.56 11.09
CA LYS A 54 14.28 8.30 10.78
C LYS A 54 14.14 9.03 9.45
N TYR A 55 13.10 9.83 9.31
CA TYR A 55 12.82 10.66 8.14
C TYR A 55 12.57 12.09 8.59
N PRO A 56 13.07 13.11 7.88
CA PRO A 56 12.87 14.51 8.26
C PRO A 56 11.37 14.84 8.34
N ARG A 57 10.91 15.19 9.54
CA ARG A 57 9.47 15.34 9.79
C ARG A 57 8.81 16.38 8.90
N HIS A 58 9.50 17.49 8.66
CA HIS A 58 8.99 18.58 7.80
C HIS A 58 8.85 18.16 6.33
N LYS A 59 9.47 17.04 5.91
CA LYS A 59 9.34 16.45 4.58
C LYS A 59 8.21 15.42 4.49
N ILE A 60 7.55 15.11 5.61
CA ILE A 60 6.42 14.18 5.65
C ILE A 60 5.11 14.96 5.57
N SER A 61 4.33 14.66 4.55
CA SER A 61 2.89 14.93 4.49
C SER A 61 2.13 13.71 5.02
N LEU A 62 1.27 13.88 6.01
CA LEU A 62 0.44 12.80 6.56
C LEU A 62 -1.02 13.05 6.21
N ALA A 63 -1.65 12.09 5.55
CA ALA A 63 -3.06 12.16 5.20
C ALA A 63 -3.79 10.90 5.68
N ILE A 64 -4.79 11.10 6.51
CA ILE A 64 -5.59 10.05 7.13
C ILE A 64 -7.03 10.16 6.63
N LEU A 65 -7.55 9.05 6.11
CA LEU A 65 -8.98 8.91 5.81
C LEU A 65 -9.66 8.16 6.94
N VAL A 66 -10.70 8.73 7.52
CA VAL A 66 -11.61 8.04 8.45
C VAL A 66 -12.92 7.78 7.73
N SER A 67 -13.29 6.50 7.59
CA SER A 67 -14.51 6.07 6.91
C SER A 67 -15.31 5.09 7.75
N ASP A 68 -16.65 5.19 7.70
CA ASP A 68 -17.59 4.27 8.33
C ASP A 68 -17.24 3.87 9.78
N SER A 69 -16.59 4.77 10.53
CA SER A 69 -16.16 4.52 11.90
C SER A 69 -17.28 4.87 12.89
N THR A 70 -17.54 3.95 13.80
CA THR A 70 -18.55 4.07 14.87
C THR A 70 -17.91 4.27 16.25
N ASP A 71 -16.59 4.12 16.35
CA ASP A 71 -15.81 4.39 17.56
C ASP A 71 -15.24 5.82 17.57
N ASN A 72 -14.36 6.13 18.51
CA ASN A 72 -13.74 7.44 18.63
C ASN A 72 -12.48 7.65 17.77
N THR A 73 -12.31 6.89 16.67
CA THR A 73 -11.18 7.02 15.73
C THR A 73 -11.00 8.46 15.25
N LEU A 74 -12.08 9.10 14.73
CA LEU A 74 -12.01 10.46 14.20
C LEU A 74 -11.56 11.47 15.28
N GLN A 75 -12.14 11.40 16.46
CA GLN A 75 -11.80 12.31 17.57
C GLN A 75 -10.35 12.19 17.99
N GLN A 76 -9.81 10.95 18.02
CA GLN A 76 -8.40 10.72 18.36
C GLN A 76 -7.46 11.25 17.27
N VAL A 77 -7.80 11.08 15.99
CA VAL A 77 -7.00 11.62 14.87
C VAL A 77 -6.98 13.15 14.89
N VAL A 78 -8.13 13.79 15.14
CA VAL A 78 -8.22 15.25 15.29
C VAL A 78 -7.37 15.75 16.45
N LYS A 79 -7.42 15.06 17.60
CA LYS A 79 -6.56 15.38 18.75
C LYS A 79 -5.07 15.23 18.42
N ALA A 80 -4.71 14.19 17.68
CA ALA A 80 -3.34 13.99 17.23
C ALA A 80 -2.88 15.10 16.28
N LYS A 81 -3.68 15.47 15.27
CA LYS A 81 -3.37 16.60 14.36
C LYS A 81 -3.08 17.86 15.15
N LYS A 82 -3.94 18.25 16.11
CA LYS A 82 -3.72 19.42 16.96
C LYS A 82 -2.38 19.32 17.70
N LYS A 83 -2.11 18.20 18.38
CA LYS A 83 -0.84 17.97 19.08
C LYS A 83 0.38 18.14 18.17
N TYR A 84 0.33 17.64 16.93
CA TYR A 84 1.44 17.75 15.98
C TYR A 84 1.61 19.17 15.44
N GLN A 85 0.54 19.92 15.24
CA GLN A 85 0.59 21.32 14.83
C GLN A 85 1.15 22.24 15.92
N GLU A 86 0.93 21.93 17.20
CA GLU A 86 1.40 22.67 18.38
C GLU A 86 2.81 22.30 18.82
N ARG A 87 3.46 21.34 18.17
CA ARG A 87 4.87 20.98 18.45
C ARG A 87 5.79 22.18 18.21
N GLY A 88 6.84 22.30 19.02
CA GLY A 88 7.87 23.33 18.97
C GLY A 88 8.35 23.76 17.57
N PRO A 89 9.66 23.84 17.29
CA PRO A 89 10.18 24.34 16.01
C PRO A 89 9.57 23.62 14.78
N LYS A 90 9.53 24.33 13.64
CA LYS A 90 8.91 23.85 12.39
C LYS A 90 9.46 22.48 11.95
N GLU A 91 10.73 22.22 12.20
CA GLU A 91 11.41 20.97 11.85
C GLU A 91 10.88 19.74 12.62
N LYS A 92 10.19 19.96 13.74
CA LYS A 92 9.54 18.93 14.54
C LYS A 92 8.09 18.66 14.13
N ARG A 93 7.54 19.45 13.21
CA ARG A 93 6.16 19.31 12.72
C ARG A 93 6.17 18.55 11.41
N PHE A 94 5.05 17.91 11.08
CA PHE A 94 4.84 17.45 9.71
C PHE A 94 4.81 18.63 8.74
N GLY A 95 5.29 18.45 7.53
CA GLY A 95 5.13 19.44 6.46
C GLY A 95 3.65 19.74 6.24
N ARG A 96 2.84 18.69 6.25
CA ARG A 96 1.38 18.78 6.18
C ARG A 96 0.76 17.64 7.00
N PHE A 97 -0.41 17.88 7.61
CA PHE A 97 -1.23 16.83 8.23
C PHE A 97 -2.70 17.07 7.89
N GLU A 98 -3.27 16.20 7.05
CA GLU A 98 -4.65 16.30 6.59
C GLU A 98 -5.50 15.15 7.11
N ILE A 99 -6.79 15.43 7.35
CA ILE A 99 -7.78 14.45 7.77
C ILE A 99 -8.93 14.54 6.78
N TYR A 100 -9.24 13.42 6.18
CA TYR A 100 -10.36 13.25 5.28
C TYR A 100 -11.43 12.40 5.95
N ARG A 101 -12.69 12.70 5.68
CA ARG A 101 -13.83 11.90 6.09
C ARG A 101 -14.65 11.57 4.86
N GLN A 102 -14.88 10.28 4.64
CA GLN A 102 -15.79 9.80 3.62
C GLN A 102 -16.37 8.46 4.06
N ASP A 103 -17.69 8.42 4.24
CA ASP A 103 -18.39 7.17 4.53
C ASP A 103 -18.82 6.52 3.21
N PHE A 104 -18.61 5.22 3.09
CA PHE A 104 -18.98 4.40 1.94
C PHE A 104 -20.22 3.54 2.21
N PHE A 105 -20.75 3.61 3.45
CA PHE A 105 -21.96 2.94 3.90
C PHE A 105 -21.91 1.41 3.74
N TYR A 106 -20.72 0.83 3.98
CA TYR A 106 -20.51 -0.60 3.90
C TYR A 106 -20.09 -1.15 5.26
N THR A 107 -20.84 -2.11 5.76
CA THR A 107 -20.56 -2.76 7.03
C THR A 107 -20.78 -4.25 6.89
N LEU A 108 -19.77 -5.04 7.30
CA LEU A 108 -19.86 -6.49 7.45
C LEU A 108 -19.71 -6.85 8.92
N PRO A 109 -20.46 -7.86 9.41
CA PRO A 109 -20.17 -8.48 10.68
C PRO A 109 -18.71 -8.94 10.73
N ARG A 110 -18.06 -8.86 11.91
CA ARG A 110 -16.64 -9.20 12.05
C ARG A 110 -16.33 -10.61 11.57
N ASN A 111 -17.19 -11.58 11.86
CA ASN A 111 -17.01 -12.97 11.49
C ASN A 111 -17.17 -13.25 9.98
N ASP A 112 -17.85 -12.37 9.26
CA ASP A 112 -18.13 -12.54 7.82
C ASP A 112 -17.08 -11.86 6.94
N ARG A 113 -16.23 -11.01 7.53
CA ARG A 113 -15.26 -10.19 6.77
C ARG A 113 -14.19 -11.00 6.03
N HIS A 114 -13.95 -12.25 6.44
CA HIS A 114 -12.98 -13.16 5.83
C HIS A 114 -13.63 -14.28 4.98
N LEU A 115 -14.94 -14.22 4.77
CA LEU A 115 -15.60 -15.17 3.88
C LEU A 115 -15.33 -14.78 2.43
N TYR A 116 -14.93 -15.76 1.59
CA TYR A 116 -14.63 -15.56 0.18
C TYR A 116 -15.72 -14.78 -0.57
N LYS A 117 -17.00 -15.14 -0.38
CA LYS A 117 -18.16 -14.48 -1.01
C LYS A 117 -18.25 -12.97 -0.77
N ASN A 118 -17.60 -12.47 0.28
CA ASN A 118 -17.62 -11.04 0.65
C ASN A 118 -16.34 -10.30 0.22
N GLN A 119 -15.32 -11.02 -0.29
CA GLN A 119 -14.01 -10.42 -0.55
C GLN A 119 -14.05 -9.45 -1.72
N PHE A 120 -14.80 -9.74 -2.78
CA PHE A 120 -14.87 -8.84 -3.93
C PHE A 120 -15.42 -7.47 -3.51
N ASP A 121 -16.58 -7.43 -2.87
CA ASP A 121 -17.21 -6.16 -2.43
C ASP A 121 -16.35 -5.42 -1.41
N ARG A 122 -15.78 -6.16 -0.43
CA ARG A 122 -14.91 -5.60 0.59
C ARG A 122 -13.66 -4.96 -0.02
N ARG A 123 -12.97 -5.66 -0.91
CA ARG A 123 -11.73 -5.17 -1.56
C ARG A 123 -12.03 -4.05 -2.55
N SER A 124 -13.14 -4.13 -3.30
CA SER A 124 -13.60 -3.04 -4.16
C SER A 124 -13.85 -1.75 -3.36
N LEU A 125 -14.41 -1.87 -2.17
CA LEU A 125 -14.59 -0.73 -1.28
C LEU A 125 -13.27 -0.17 -0.78
N MET A 126 -12.33 -1.05 -0.39
CA MET A 126 -10.99 -0.62 0.04
C MET A 126 -10.26 0.10 -1.10
N ALA A 127 -10.38 -0.38 -2.33
CA ALA A 127 -9.87 0.30 -3.52
C ALA A 127 -10.46 1.70 -3.69
N ARG A 128 -11.78 1.85 -3.54
CA ARG A 128 -12.45 3.15 -3.59
C ARG A 128 -11.98 4.10 -2.49
N ALA A 129 -11.80 3.60 -1.28
CA ALA A 129 -11.27 4.38 -0.17
C ALA A 129 -9.83 4.85 -0.41
N ARG A 130 -8.96 3.96 -0.92
CA ARG A 130 -7.59 4.31 -1.32
C ARG A 130 -7.58 5.35 -2.43
N ASN A 131 -8.38 5.16 -3.49
CA ASN A 131 -8.48 6.12 -4.60
C ASN A 131 -9.00 7.48 -4.13
N TYR A 132 -10.03 7.50 -3.27
CA TYR A 132 -10.52 8.74 -2.67
C TYR A 132 -9.40 9.48 -1.92
N LEU A 133 -8.58 8.76 -1.16
CA LEU A 133 -7.55 9.37 -0.33
C LEU A 133 -6.39 9.92 -1.17
N TRP A 134 -5.78 9.11 -2.04
CA TRP A 134 -4.62 9.59 -2.79
C TRP A 134 -4.95 10.71 -3.78
N THR A 135 -6.11 10.65 -4.45
CA THR A 135 -6.52 11.70 -5.40
C THR A 135 -6.75 13.07 -4.76
N ARG A 136 -6.97 13.10 -3.44
CA ARG A 136 -7.15 14.35 -2.69
C ARG A 136 -5.91 14.80 -1.95
N ALA A 137 -5.09 13.85 -1.55
CA ALA A 137 -3.96 14.12 -0.67
C ALA A 137 -2.64 14.32 -1.40
N LEU A 138 -2.46 13.72 -2.59
CA LEU A 138 -1.21 13.82 -3.34
C LEU A 138 -1.09 15.19 -4.01
N GLU A 139 -0.07 15.93 -3.62
CA GLU A 139 0.30 17.22 -4.21
C GLU A 139 1.64 17.10 -4.95
N ASN A 140 2.72 17.59 -4.36
CA ASN A 140 4.05 17.65 -4.98
C ASN A 140 5.05 16.61 -4.41
N GLU A 141 4.58 15.73 -3.56
CA GLU A 141 5.45 14.71 -2.97
C GLU A 141 6.01 13.75 -4.03
N GLN A 142 7.28 13.34 -3.87
CA GLN A 142 7.95 12.39 -4.76
C GLN A 142 7.57 10.95 -4.44
N TRP A 143 7.27 10.66 -3.17
CA TRP A 143 6.97 9.32 -2.69
C TRP A 143 5.61 9.26 -2.01
N VAL A 144 4.91 8.17 -2.20
CA VAL A 144 3.68 7.81 -1.50
C VAL A 144 3.92 6.53 -0.71
N LEU A 145 3.66 6.57 0.59
CA LEU A 145 3.77 5.41 1.48
C LEU A 145 2.39 5.06 2.03
N TRP A 146 1.88 3.91 1.66
CA TRP A 146 0.71 3.33 2.28
C TRP A 146 1.10 2.60 3.55
N ILE A 147 0.45 2.93 4.67
CA ILE A 147 0.65 2.28 5.97
C ILE A 147 -0.71 1.93 6.56
N ASP A 148 -0.90 0.67 6.95
CA ASP A 148 -2.08 0.27 7.71
C ASP A 148 -1.98 0.74 9.16
N GLY A 149 -3.12 1.10 9.76
CA GLY A 149 -3.18 1.71 11.10
C GLY A 149 -2.91 0.76 12.28
N ASP A 150 -2.83 -0.54 12.04
CA ASP A 150 -2.71 -1.61 13.03
C ASP A 150 -1.37 -2.33 13.02
N LEU A 151 -0.37 -1.72 12.40
CA LEU A 151 1.01 -2.15 12.54
C LEU A 151 1.53 -1.88 13.97
N VAL A 152 2.33 -2.81 14.48
CA VAL A 152 2.89 -2.75 15.83
C VAL A 152 4.41 -2.61 15.87
N GLU A 153 5.09 -2.89 14.74
CA GLU A 153 6.54 -2.78 14.66
C GLU A 153 7.03 -2.67 13.21
N TYR A 154 7.99 -1.80 12.98
CA TYR A 154 8.87 -1.75 11.81
C TYR A 154 10.16 -0.99 12.15
N ALA A 155 11.22 -1.21 11.35
CA ALA A 155 12.49 -0.53 11.57
C ALA A 155 12.34 0.99 11.34
N PRO A 156 12.86 1.85 12.21
CA PRO A 156 12.81 3.30 12.01
C PRO A 156 13.45 3.79 10.71
N SER A 157 14.43 3.05 10.16
CA SER A 157 15.11 3.36 8.89
C SER A 157 14.38 2.84 7.66
N LEU A 158 13.33 2.00 7.81
CA LEU A 158 12.75 1.24 6.72
C LEU A 158 12.36 2.10 5.51
N VAL A 159 11.83 3.29 5.73
CA VAL A 159 11.46 4.21 4.63
C VAL A 159 12.70 4.63 3.84
N ASN A 160 13.79 5.00 4.52
CA ASN A 160 15.05 5.38 3.85
C ASN A 160 15.63 4.18 3.09
N ASP A 161 15.60 2.99 3.71
CA ASP A 161 16.08 1.77 3.09
C ASP A 161 15.28 1.45 1.81
N MET A 162 13.95 1.62 1.84
CA MET A 162 13.09 1.41 0.68
C MET A 162 13.31 2.46 -0.42
N ILE A 163 13.47 3.73 -0.07
CA ILE A 163 13.77 4.81 -1.05
C ILE A 163 15.09 4.55 -1.76
N ALA A 164 16.12 4.05 -1.03
CA ALA A 164 17.42 3.75 -1.60
C ALA A 164 17.41 2.66 -2.69
N PHE A 165 16.40 1.79 -2.73
CA PHE A 165 16.22 0.84 -3.83
C PHE A 165 15.72 1.48 -5.13
N ASP A 166 15.20 2.68 -5.07
CA ASP A 166 14.72 3.46 -6.23
C ASP A 166 13.78 2.68 -7.16
N LYS A 167 12.77 1.99 -6.60
CA LYS A 167 11.77 1.23 -7.37
C LYS A 167 10.45 1.99 -7.45
N ASP A 168 9.70 1.76 -8.55
CA ASP A 168 8.41 2.42 -8.77
C ASP A 168 7.38 2.00 -7.74
N VAL A 169 7.29 0.70 -7.45
CA VAL A 169 6.44 0.11 -6.41
C VAL A 169 7.27 -0.89 -5.60
N LEU A 170 7.31 -0.73 -4.30
CA LEU A 170 8.09 -1.57 -3.40
C LEU A 170 7.32 -1.87 -2.12
N VAL A 171 7.16 -3.15 -1.78
CA VAL A 171 6.44 -3.60 -0.58
C VAL A 171 7.36 -4.28 0.42
N ALA A 172 7.18 -3.98 1.70
CA ALA A 172 7.82 -4.69 2.80
C ALA A 172 7.06 -5.98 3.14
N ASN A 173 7.76 -6.98 3.67
CA ASN A 173 7.18 -8.26 4.05
C ASN A 173 6.40 -8.14 5.37
N CYS A 174 5.08 -8.32 5.32
CA CYS A 174 4.22 -8.21 6.49
C CYS A 174 4.08 -9.56 7.20
N VAL A 175 4.43 -9.57 8.50
CA VAL A 175 4.40 -10.76 9.34
C VAL A 175 3.58 -10.53 10.62
N VAL A 176 3.14 -11.62 11.24
CA VAL A 176 2.53 -11.61 12.57
C VAL A 176 3.30 -12.52 13.52
N LEU A 177 3.44 -12.11 14.78
CA LEU A 177 4.00 -12.96 15.81
C LEU A 177 2.90 -13.82 16.42
N LYS A 178 2.99 -15.14 16.27
CA LYS A 178 2.04 -16.05 16.93
C LYS A 178 2.30 -16.11 18.43
N THR A 179 1.27 -15.83 19.21
CA THR A 179 1.32 -15.81 20.68
C THR A 179 0.90 -17.14 21.33
N TYR A 180 0.29 -18.03 20.54
CA TYR A 180 -0.20 -19.35 21.02
C TYR A 180 -0.10 -20.42 19.92
N GLY A 181 -0.36 -21.68 20.29
CA GLY A 181 -0.37 -22.83 19.39
C GLY A 181 1.03 -23.30 18.97
N THR A 182 1.06 -24.17 17.95
CA THR A 182 2.29 -24.81 17.43
C THR A 182 3.35 -23.83 16.95
N TYR A 183 2.94 -22.63 16.52
CA TYR A 183 3.82 -21.59 16.02
C TYR A 183 4.12 -20.50 17.04
N LYS A 184 3.85 -20.72 18.34
CA LYS A 184 4.12 -19.74 19.40
C LYS A 184 5.57 -19.24 19.35
N GLY A 185 5.74 -17.91 19.37
CA GLY A 185 7.05 -17.25 19.26
C GLY A 185 7.64 -17.16 17.85
N LYS A 186 6.96 -17.72 16.83
CA LYS A 186 7.41 -17.61 15.45
C LYS A 186 6.71 -16.47 14.72
N LYS A 187 7.47 -15.77 13.87
CA LYS A 187 6.93 -14.86 12.86
C LYS A 187 6.40 -15.70 11.71
N ILE A 188 5.15 -15.51 11.37
CA ILE A 188 4.54 -16.12 10.17
C ILE A 188 4.04 -15.03 9.25
N VAL A 189 3.87 -15.35 7.96
CA VAL A 189 3.30 -14.40 7.01
C VAL A 189 1.90 -13.96 7.47
N TYR A 190 1.63 -12.68 7.33
CA TYR A 190 0.31 -12.10 7.55
C TYR A 190 -0.35 -11.71 6.22
N ASP A 191 0.35 -10.95 5.40
CA ASP A 191 -0.16 -10.46 4.12
C ASP A 191 0.23 -11.42 2.99
N LEU A 192 -0.75 -12.14 2.47
CA LEU A 192 -0.59 -13.06 1.35
C LEU A 192 -0.73 -12.38 -0.03
N ASN A 193 -1.00 -11.08 -0.09
CA ASN A 193 -1.25 -10.38 -1.35
C ASN A 193 0.05 -10.00 -2.10
N SER A 194 1.22 -10.22 -1.46
CA SER A 194 2.53 -9.97 -2.07
C SER A 194 3.11 -11.25 -2.64
N TRP A 195 3.06 -11.41 -3.96
CA TRP A 195 3.40 -12.67 -4.64
C TRP A 195 3.91 -12.47 -6.07
N GLN A 196 4.55 -13.52 -6.57
CA GLN A 196 5.00 -13.68 -7.95
C GLN A 196 4.25 -14.85 -8.61
N GLU A 197 3.86 -14.68 -9.88
CA GLU A 197 3.31 -15.78 -10.68
C GLU A 197 4.40 -16.82 -10.93
N THR A 198 4.00 -18.09 -10.92
CA THR A 198 4.84 -19.23 -11.27
C THR A 198 4.37 -19.84 -12.60
N PRO A 199 5.13 -20.74 -13.24
CA PRO A 199 4.62 -21.47 -14.41
C PRO A 199 3.30 -22.19 -14.13
N GLU A 200 3.15 -22.78 -12.94
CA GLU A 200 1.93 -23.47 -12.51
C GLU A 200 0.74 -22.53 -12.33
N SER A 201 0.97 -21.35 -11.74
CA SER A 201 -0.06 -20.33 -11.60
C SER A 201 -0.50 -19.78 -12.95
N MET A 202 0.43 -19.57 -13.88
CA MET A 202 0.12 -19.14 -15.25
C MET A 202 -0.71 -20.17 -16.01
N GLU A 203 -0.47 -21.47 -15.82
CA GLU A 203 -1.31 -22.52 -16.41
C GLU A 203 -2.69 -22.59 -15.75
N MET A 204 -2.80 -22.28 -14.47
CA MET A 204 -4.08 -22.18 -13.78
C MET A 204 -4.90 -21.01 -14.33
N LEU A 205 -4.28 -19.81 -14.48
CA LEU A 205 -4.95 -18.61 -15.01
C LEU A 205 -5.61 -18.84 -16.38
N LYS A 206 -5.00 -19.66 -17.27
CA LYS A 206 -5.58 -19.99 -18.59
C LYS A 206 -6.90 -20.74 -18.52
N LYS A 207 -7.23 -21.35 -17.38
CA LYS A 207 -8.44 -22.14 -17.16
C LYS A 207 -9.57 -21.36 -16.51
N LEU A 208 -9.30 -20.13 -16.08
CA LEU A 208 -10.27 -19.28 -15.43
C LEU A 208 -11.24 -18.69 -16.44
N LYS A 209 -12.45 -18.44 -16.00
CA LYS A 209 -13.43 -17.61 -16.70
C LYS A 209 -13.11 -16.14 -16.46
N GLU A 210 -13.56 -15.28 -17.34
CA GLU A 210 -13.31 -13.84 -17.29
C GLU A 210 -13.78 -13.19 -15.96
N ASP A 211 -14.86 -13.73 -15.39
CA ASP A 211 -15.49 -13.24 -14.15
C ASP A 211 -14.98 -13.97 -12.86
N ASP A 212 -14.08 -14.93 -12.99
CA ASP A 212 -13.48 -15.57 -11.81
C ASP A 212 -12.63 -14.55 -11.02
N PHE A 213 -12.91 -14.44 -9.72
CA PHE A 213 -12.19 -13.57 -8.82
C PHE A 213 -11.19 -14.37 -7.98
N LEU A 214 -9.92 -13.98 -8.03
CA LEU A 214 -8.87 -14.60 -7.24
C LEU A 214 -8.56 -13.75 -6.00
N VAL A 215 -8.38 -14.42 -4.87
CA VAL A 215 -7.88 -13.86 -3.62
C VAL A 215 -7.05 -14.90 -2.91
N GLU A 216 -5.98 -14.45 -2.28
CA GLU A 216 -5.13 -15.34 -1.48
C GLU A 216 -5.72 -15.53 -0.07
N GLY A 217 -5.72 -16.74 0.42
CA GLY A 217 -6.34 -17.06 1.72
C GLY A 217 -7.87 -16.96 1.68
N ASP A 218 -8.48 -16.49 2.76
CA ASP A 218 -9.90 -16.15 2.91
C ASP A 218 -10.92 -17.19 2.37
N GLY A 219 -10.56 -18.50 2.46
CA GLY A 219 -11.44 -19.59 2.00
C GLY A 219 -11.65 -19.62 0.48
N THR A 220 -10.72 -19.14 -0.29
CA THR A 220 -10.75 -19.17 -1.76
C THR A 220 -10.94 -20.61 -2.27
N PRO A 221 -11.77 -20.84 -3.31
CA PRO A 221 -11.90 -22.15 -3.95
C PRO A 221 -10.73 -22.48 -4.89
N PHE A 222 -9.83 -21.52 -5.13
CA PHE A 222 -8.72 -21.65 -6.07
C PHE A 222 -7.41 -21.96 -5.35
N THR A 223 -6.62 -22.86 -5.92
CA THR A 223 -5.20 -23.06 -5.55
C THR A 223 -4.37 -22.29 -6.57
N THR A 224 -3.84 -21.16 -6.15
CA THR A 224 -3.20 -20.20 -7.07
C THR A 224 -1.79 -20.60 -7.50
N HIS A 225 -1.11 -21.47 -6.74
CA HIS A 225 0.29 -21.89 -6.97
C HIS A 225 1.30 -20.75 -7.06
N ARG A 226 0.97 -19.56 -6.52
CA ARG A 226 1.82 -18.39 -6.49
C ARG A 226 2.95 -18.51 -5.49
N LYS A 227 4.07 -17.88 -5.79
CA LYS A 227 5.19 -17.78 -4.84
C LYS A 227 5.03 -16.49 -4.02
N HIS A 228 4.63 -16.62 -2.77
CA HIS A 228 4.46 -15.48 -1.85
C HIS A 228 5.80 -14.91 -1.40
N LEU A 229 5.82 -13.63 -1.01
CA LEU A 229 7.03 -12.90 -0.63
C LEU A 229 7.82 -13.57 0.49
N ASN A 230 7.16 -14.22 1.43
CA ASN A 230 7.81 -15.00 2.51
C ASN A 230 8.45 -16.32 2.04
N GLY A 231 8.18 -16.77 0.83
CA GLY A 231 8.75 -17.99 0.22
C GLY A 231 10.10 -17.75 -0.48
N PHE A 232 10.59 -16.50 -0.47
CA PHE A 232 11.92 -16.17 -0.99
C PHE A 232 13.01 -16.39 0.07
N GLY A 233 14.24 -16.62 -0.38
CA GLY A 233 15.38 -16.94 0.49
C GLY A 233 15.94 -15.72 1.22
N LYS A 234 16.84 -15.97 2.17
CA LYS A 234 17.55 -14.90 2.90
C LYS A 234 18.51 -14.10 2.02
N ASP A 235 18.98 -14.70 0.94
CA ASP A 235 19.90 -14.07 -0.02
C ASP A 235 19.15 -13.22 -1.06
N ASP A 236 17.83 -13.36 -1.13
CA ASP A 236 16.98 -12.55 -2.01
C ASP A 236 16.75 -11.18 -1.36
N ILE A 237 17.51 -10.18 -1.78
CA ILE A 237 17.44 -8.81 -1.22
C ILE A 237 16.18 -8.10 -1.69
N ILE A 238 15.90 -8.20 -2.99
CA ILE A 238 14.74 -7.60 -3.65
C ILE A 238 14.27 -8.55 -4.77
N VAL A 239 12.97 -8.73 -4.89
CA VAL A 239 12.39 -9.65 -5.87
C VAL A 239 11.27 -8.99 -6.67
N PRO A 240 11.13 -9.30 -7.98
CA PRO A 240 9.99 -8.83 -8.76
C PRO A 240 8.72 -9.52 -8.29
N LEU A 241 7.61 -8.79 -8.31
CA LEU A 241 6.28 -9.29 -7.91
C LEU A 241 5.24 -9.00 -8.99
N ASP A 242 4.13 -9.75 -8.92
CA ASP A 242 2.94 -9.60 -9.75
C ASP A 242 1.71 -9.16 -8.94
N GLY A 243 1.78 -9.27 -7.63
CA GLY A 243 0.82 -8.74 -6.66
C GLY A 243 1.53 -8.07 -5.50
N VAL A 244 0.92 -7.07 -4.89
CA VAL A 244 1.41 -6.41 -3.67
C VAL A 244 0.31 -6.28 -2.63
N GLY A 245 0.69 -6.30 -1.37
CA GLY A 245 -0.17 -5.94 -0.26
C GLY A 245 -0.22 -4.43 -0.04
N GLY A 246 -1.15 -3.99 0.79
CA GLY A 246 -1.32 -2.57 1.12
C GLY A 246 -0.77 -2.16 2.48
N THR A 247 -0.17 -3.09 3.21
CA THR A 247 0.17 -2.92 4.62
C THR A 247 1.32 -1.93 4.85
N PHE A 248 2.38 -2.02 4.03
CA PHE A 248 3.50 -1.08 4.02
C PHE A 248 4.12 -1.03 2.62
N THR A 249 3.59 -0.17 1.77
CA THR A 249 3.93 -0.13 0.35
C THR A 249 4.35 1.27 -0.07
N LEU A 250 5.60 1.39 -0.53
CA LEU A 250 6.18 2.62 -1.04
C LEU A 250 6.00 2.68 -2.56
N ILE A 251 5.54 3.82 -3.06
CA ILE A 251 5.25 4.04 -4.49
C ILE A 251 5.84 5.38 -4.89
N LYS A 252 6.55 5.45 -6.01
CA LYS A 252 6.91 6.73 -6.62
C LYS A 252 5.63 7.44 -7.06
N SER A 253 5.50 8.71 -6.72
CA SER A 253 4.26 9.47 -6.96
C SER A 253 3.88 9.57 -8.44
N HIS A 254 4.86 9.48 -9.35
CA HIS A 254 4.59 9.51 -10.79
C HIS A 254 3.73 8.32 -11.24
N VAL A 255 3.79 7.16 -10.54
CA VAL A 255 2.92 6.01 -10.82
C VAL A 255 1.45 6.42 -10.67
N HIS A 256 1.09 7.02 -9.53
CA HIS A 256 -0.27 7.52 -9.32
C HIS A 256 -0.62 8.69 -10.26
N ARG A 257 0.32 9.62 -10.52
CA ARG A 257 0.11 10.75 -11.44
C ARG A 257 -0.10 10.29 -12.89
N SER A 258 0.43 9.12 -13.26
CA SER A 258 0.17 8.50 -14.57
C SER A 258 -1.21 7.83 -14.67
N GLY A 259 -2.06 7.96 -13.64
CA GLY A 259 -3.42 7.41 -13.62
C GLY A 259 -3.53 6.02 -13.02
N VAL A 260 -2.43 5.41 -12.54
CA VAL A 260 -2.47 4.09 -11.92
C VAL A 260 -3.04 4.21 -10.50
N GLY A 261 -4.28 3.76 -10.34
CA GLY A 261 -4.97 3.68 -9.06
C GLY A 261 -5.29 2.23 -8.69
N PHE A 262 -6.07 2.06 -7.65
CA PHE A 262 -6.51 0.75 -7.17
C PHE A 262 -7.82 0.37 -7.88
N PRO A 263 -7.85 -0.66 -8.75
CA PRO A 263 -9.09 -1.05 -9.43
C PRO A 263 -10.12 -1.53 -8.41
N ALA A 264 -11.29 -0.91 -8.44
CA ALA A 264 -12.46 -1.33 -7.67
C ALA A 264 -13.36 -2.29 -8.45
N TRP A 265 -12.87 -2.77 -9.58
CA TRP A 265 -13.43 -3.73 -10.49
C TRP A 265 -12.43 -4.85 -10.73
N LEU A 266 -12.88 -5.92 -11.34
CA LEU A 266 -12.03 -7.05 -11.66
C LEU A 266 -11.05 -6.67 -12.77
N TYR A 267 -9.76 -6.69 -12.48
CA TYR A 267 -8.67 -6.47 -13.41
C TYR A 267 -7.74 -7.67 -13.40
N GLU A 268 -7.68 -8.44 -14.48
CA GLU A 268 -6.95 -9.70 -14.55
C GLU A 268 -7.20 -10.60 -13.32
N HIS A 269 -8.47 -10.82 -12.98
CA HIS A 269 -8.94 -11.61 -11.85
C HIS A 269 -8.64 -11.00 -10.45
N GLN A 270 -8.11 -9.79 -10.36
CA GLN A 270 -7.72 -9.14 -9.11
C GLN A 270 -8.45 -7.82 -8.91
N VAL A 271 -8.52 -7.39 -7.67
CA VAL A 271 -9.00 -6.06 -7.27
C VAL A 271 -8.02 -5.42 -6.27
N GLU A 272 -8.19 -4.15 -6.00
CA GLU A 272 -7.47 -3.39 -4.98
C GLU A 272 -5.94 -3.48 -5.17
N THR A 273 -5.16 -3.86 -4.16
CA THR A 273 -3.69 -3.81 -4.18
C THR A 273 -3.07 -4.81 -5.16
N GLU A 274 -3.63 -6.00 -5.29
CA GLU A 274 -3.16 -7.00 -6.26
C GLU A 274 -3.50 -6.53 -7.69
N GLY A 275 -4.71 -6.00 -7.91
CA GLY A 275 -5.09 -5.38 -9.18
C GLY A 275 -4.26 -4.13 -9.50
N PHE A 276 -3.89 -3.33 -8.49
CA PHE A 276 -2.98 -2.20 -8.65
C PHE A 276 -1.61 -2.65 -9.15
N ALA A 277 -1.03 -3.72 -8.61
CA ALA A 277 0.26 -4.24 -9.05
C ALA A 277 0.23 -4.65 -10.52
N LYS A 278 -0.81 -5.38 -10.94
CA LYS A 278 -1.00 -5.76 -12.34
C LYS A 278 -1.17 -4.55 -13.25
N LEU A 279 -1.98 -3.57 -12.84
CA LEU A 279 -2.19 -2.34 -13.59
C LEU A 279 -0.90 -1.51 -13.70
N ALA A 280 -0.11 -1.40 -12.63
CA ALA A 280 1.19 -0.73 -12.66
C ALA A 280 2.15 -1.40 -13.66
N LYS A 281 2.23 -2.73 -13.65
CA LYS A 281 3.05 -3.47 -14.61
C LYS A 281 2.58 -3.29 -16.07
N ALA A 282 1.27 -3.27 -16.30
CA ALA A 282 0.71 -3.01 -17.62
C ALA A 282 1.05 -1.60 -18.15
N HIS A 283 1.31 -0.65 -17.24
CA HIS A 283 1.79 0.70 -17.57
C HIS A 283 3.32 0.81 -17.65
N GLY A 284 4.05 -0.32 -17.53
CA GLY A 284 5.51 -0.36 -17.65
C GLY A 284 6.26 -0.07 -16.35
N PHE A 285 5.58 0.05 -15.20
CA PHE A 285 6.21 0.28 -13.91
C PHE A 285 6.72 -1.00 -13.27
N GLY A 286 7.87 -0.92 -12.61
CA GLY A 286 8.46 -2.03 -11.89
C GLY A 286 7.80 -2.25 -10.52
N VAL A 287 7.41 -3.49 -10.23
CA VAL A 287 6.77 -3.90 -8.97
C VAL A 287 7.66 -4.90 -8.26
N PHE A 288 8.04 -4.60 -7.00
CA PHE A 288 9.02 -5.38 -6.26
C PHE A 288 8.62 -5.58 -4.80
N GLY A 289 9.25 -6.57 -4.17
CA GLY A 289 9.11 -6.84 -2.74
C GLY A 289 10.46 -7.04 -2.06
N LEU A 290 10.48 -6.80 -0.75
CA LEU A 290 11.63 -6.95 0.14
C LEU A 290 11.39 -8.12 1.10
N PRO A 291 11.85 -9.35 0.78
CA PRO A 291 11.58 -10.55 1.60
C PRO A 291 12.07 -10.42 3.04
N ASN A 292 13.20 -9.73 3.22
CA ASN A 292 13.92 -9.64 4.50
C ASN A 292 13.65 -8.35 5.30
N HIS A 293 12.87 -7.41 4.77
CA HIS A 293 12.44 -6.20 5.48
C HIS A 293 11.04 -6.42 6.03
N HIS A 294 10.96 -6.67 7.34
CA HIS A 294 9.71 -7.04 7.97
C HIS A 294 9.00 -5.85 8.61
N VAL A 295 7.70 -5.79 8.40
CA VAL A 295 6.76 -5.03 9.24
C VAL A 295 5.88 -6.01 9.98
N ARG A 296 5.48 -5.67 11.22
CA ARG A 296 4.70 -6.58 12.04
C ARG A 296 3.31 -6.05 12.28
N HIS A 297 2.33 -6.84 11.89
CA HIS A 297 0.92 -6.61 12.17
C HIS A 297 0.57 -7.06 13.59
N GLU A 298 -0.47 -6.45 14.19
CA GLU A 298 -1.02 -6.92 15.46
C GLU A 298 -1.55 -8.36 15.30
N SER A 299 -1.26 -9.23 16.26
CA SER A 299 -1.85 -10.57 16.30
C SER A 299 -3.31 -10.46 16.68
N GLU A 300 -4.19 -11.06 15.89
CA GLU A 300 -5.63 -11.22 16.20
C GLU A 300 -5.88 -12.13 17.41
#